data_05a131c53bcb319ccec416f93e413985
#
_entry.id   05a131c53bcb319ccec416f93e413985
#
_cell.length_a   1.000
_cell.length_b   1.000
_cell.length_c   1.000
_cell.angle_alpha   90.00
_cell.angle_beta   90.00
_cell.angle_gamma   90.00
#
_symmetry.space_group_name_H-M   'P 1'
#
loop_
_entity.id
_entity.type
_entity.pdbx_description
1 polymer ?
#
loop_
_entity_poly.entity_id
_entity_poly.type
_entity_poly.pdbx_seq_one_letter_code
_entity_poly.pdbx_strand_id
1 'polypeptide(L)'
;EKKKMTKKIKVHDPRGYPPKVVGKQLAPRLKTLDGKVVCLVDCLFDNSAIFMEQLQEWFAENMPEVITEIIRPQQSWVDDPDMRSKVVQNGDAAILGVGL
;
A
#
# COMPACT_ATOMS: atom_id res chain seq x y z
N GLU A 1 -47.65 9.18 -20.06
CA GLU A 1 -47.12 9.11 -19.59
C GLU A 1 -46.43 8.86 -19.06
N LYS A 2 -46.13 8.87 -18.97
CA LYS A 2 -45.39 8.58 -18.35
C LYS A 2 -45.00 8.98 -17.46
N LYS A 3 -45.21 8.97 -16.94
CA LYS A 3 -44.92 9.14 -15.99
C LYS A 3 -44.55 8.80 -15.24
N LYS A 4 -44.36 8.51 -14.96
CA LYS A 4 -44.12 8.07 -14.15
C LYS A 4 -43.65 8.27 -13.37
N MET A 5 -43.49 8.29 -12.97
CA MET A 5 -43.12 8.23 -12.11
C MET A 5 -42.71 8.58 -11.53
N THR A 6 -42.95 9.05 -11.51
CA THR A 6 -42.29 8.41 -10.46
C THR A 6 -41.63 9.36 -9.52
N LYS A 7 -41.93 9.29 -8.33
CA LYS A 7 -41.31 10.13 -7.32
C LYS A 7 -39.90 9.70 -7.13
N LYS A 8 -38.98 10.64 -7.26
CA LYS A 8 -37.58 10.42 -6.90
C LYS A 8 -37.43 10.81 -5.44
N ILE A 9 -36.79 9.96 -4.68
CA ILE A 9 -36.48 10.20 -3.29
C ILE A 9 -35.05 10.70 -3.22
N LYS A 10 -34.87 11.84 -2.57
CA LYS A 10 -33.52 12.34 -2.35
C LYS A 10 -32.90 11.65 -1.17
N VAL A 11 -31.75 11.07 -1.37
CA VAL A 11 -30.97 10.48 -0.30
C VAL A 11 -29.55 11.00 -0.42
N HIS A 12 -28.84 11.02 0.70
CA HIS A 12 -27.43 11.34 0.65
C HIS A 12 -26.67 10.20 -0.02
N ASP A 13 -25.75 10.58 -0.89
CA ASP A 13 -24.84 9.62 -1.47
C ASP A 13 -23.79 9.27 -0.42
N PRO A 14 -23.77 8.03 0.07
CA PRO A 14 -22.84 7.67 1.14
C PRO A 14 -21.40 7.52 0.69
N ARG A 15 -21.17 7.53 -0.61
CA ARG A 15 -19.83 7.28 -1.12
C ARG A 15 -18.83 8.41 -0.86
N GLY A 16 -19.36 9.64 -0.73
CA GLY A 16 -18.49 10.80 -0.62
C GLY A 16 -17.63 11.00 -1.87
N TYR A 17 -16.78 11.97 -1.81
CA TYR A 17 -15.86 12.26 -2.90
C TYR A 17 -14.44 12.13 -2.38
N PRO A 18 -13.53 11.53 -3.15
CA PRO A 18 -12.14 11.48 -2.74
C PRO A 18 -11.58 12.89 -2.66
N PRO A 19 -10.69 13.17 -1.71
CA PRO A 19 -10.06 14.48 -1.64
C PRO A 19 -9.24 14.74 -2.90
N LYS A 20 -9.25 15.98 -3.34
CA LYS A 20 -8.41 16.37 -4.46
C LYS A 20 -6.96 16.40 -4.02
N VAL A 21 -6.12 15.76 -4.81
CA VAL A 21 -4.69 15.80 -4.59
C VAL A 21 -4.09 16.69 -5.67
N VAL A 22 -3.54 17.82 -5.26
CA VAL A 22 -2.99 18.80 -6.17
C VAL A 22 -1.46 18.75 -6.09
N GLY A 23 -0.81 18.74 -7.25
CA GLY A 23 0.63 18.79 -7.34
C GLY A 23 1.33 17.47 -7.02
N LYS A 24 0.57 16.38 -6.85
CA LYS A 24 1.16 15.06 -6.60
C LYS A 24 0.87 14.14 -7.77
N GLN A 25 1.83 13.31 -8.07
CA GLN A 25 1.74 12.32 -9.13
C GLN A 25 2.20 10.98 -8.60
N LEU A 26 1.78 9.91 -9.29
CA LEU A 26 2.30 8.59 -8.99
C LEU A 26 3.80 8.58 -9.28
N ALA A 27 4.54 7.84 -8.45
CA ALA A 27 5.96 7.66 -8.69
C ALA A 27 6.19 7.00 -10.04
N PRO A 28 7.28 7.36 -10.74
CA PRO A 28 7.60 6.69 -12.00
C PRO A 28 7.76 5.19 -11.78
N ARG A 29 7.27 4.41 -12.74
CA ARG A 29 7.42 2.96 -12.65
C ARG A 29 8.86 2.57 -12.90
N LEU A 30 9.32 1.59 -12.13
CA LEU A 30 10.61 0.98 -12.38
C LEU A 30 10.51 0.08 -13.60
N LYS A 31 11.52 0.13 -14.46
CA LYS A 31 11.54 -0.72 -15.65
C LYS A 31 11.75 -2.19 -15.30
N THR A 32 12.49 -2.43 -14.24
CA THR A 32 12.76 -3.77 -13.73
C THR A 32 12.95 -3.68 -12.23
N LEU A 33 12.72 -4.78 -11.53
CA LEU A 33 13.00 -4.89 -10.12
C LEU A 33 14.38 -5.53 -9.84
N ASP A 34 15.06 -5.98 -10.88
CA ASP A 34 16.36 -6.63 -10.72
C ASP A 34 17.38 -5.66 -10.10
N GLY A 35 18.00 -6.10 -9.03
CA GLY A 35 18.96 -5.26 -8.31
C GLY A 35 18.34 -4.16 -7.47
N LYS A 36 17.02 -4.09 -7.41
CA LYS A 36 16.32 -3.06 -6.65
C LYS A 36 15.96 -3.58 -5.26
N VAL A 37 15.77 -2.66 -4.33
CA VAL A 37 15.36 -2.97 -2.98
C VAL A 37 13.87 -2.74 -2.84
N VAL A 38 13.13 -3.78 -2.46
CA VAL A 38 11.71 -3.70 -2.17
C VAL A 38 11.55 -3.79 -0.65
N CYS A 39 11.03 -2.73 -0.05
CA CYS A 39 10.75 -2.72 1.38
C CYS A 39 9.40 -3.37 1.62
N LEU A 40 9.36 -4.36 2.50
CA LEU A 40 8.13 -5.03 2.91
C LEU A 40 7.72 -4.43 4.26
N VAL A 41 6.72 -3.57 4.24
CA VAL A 41 6.28 -2.86 5.44
C VAL A 41 5.20 -3.68 6.14
N ASP A 42 5.51 -4.12 7.35
CA ASP A 42 4.59 -4.91 8.19
C ASP A 42 3.64 -3.96 8.92
N CYS A 43 2.35 -4.07 8.63
CA CYS A 43 1.35 -3.19 9.24
C CYS A 43 0.93 -3.64 10.64
N LEU A 44 1.54 -4.68 11.18
CA LEU A 44 1.41 -5.14 12.57
C LEU A 44 0.02 -5.67 12.95
N PHE A 45 -0.78 -6.07 11.97
CA PHE A 45 -2.03 -6.78 12.25
C PHE A 45 -1.78 -8.27 12.43
N ASP A 46 -2.81 -9.00 12.81
CA ASP A 46 -2.69 -10.43 13.05
C ASP A 46 -2.12 -11.16 11.84
N ASN A 47 -1.09 -11.96 12.07
CA ASN A 47 -0.41 -12.75 11.05
C ASN A 47 0.30 -11.93 9.95
N SER A 48 0.36 -10.62 10.11
CA SER A 48 1.02 -9.77 9.14
C SER A 48 2.52 -10.09 9.08
N ALA A 49 3.16 -10.27 10.22
CA ALA A 49 4.58 -10.60 10.27
C ALA A 49 4.88 -11.89 9.52
N ILE A 50 4.06 -12.92 9.74
CA ILE A 50 4.23 -14.22 9.09
C ILE A 50 4.05 -14.08 7.59
N PHE A 51 3.04 -13.32 7.16
CA PHE A 51 2.78 -13.10 5.75
C PHE A 51 3.97 -12.40 5.08
N MET A 52 4.52 -11.38 5.73
CA MET A 52 5.65 -10.63 5.17
C MET A 52 6.91 -11.49 5.08
N GLU A 53 7.15 -12.36 6.07
CA GLU A 53 8.26 -13.30 6.03
C GLU A 53 8.09 -14.29 4.89
N GLN A 54 6.89 -14.81 4.68
CA GLN A 54 6.61 -15.71 3.57
C GLN A 54 6.76 -15.01 2.22
N LEU A 55 6.35 -13.77 2.15
CA LEU A 55 6.53 -12.97 0.93
C LEU A 55 8.01 -12.76 0.63
N GLN A 56 8.81 -12.52 1.65
CA GLN A 56 10.24 -12.41 1.49
C GLN A 56 10.85 -13.70 0.95
N GLU A 57 10.43 -14.84 1.47
CA GLU A 57 10.86 -16.15 0.95
C GLU A 57 10.42 -16.33 -0.50
N TRP A 58 9.21 -15.91 -0.82
CA TRP A 58 8.72 -15.99 -2.19
C TRP A 58 9.62 -15.22 -3.16
N PHE A 59 10.01 -14.00 -2.78
CA PHE A 59 10.94 -13.21 -3.58
C PHE A 59 12.30 -13.90 -3.73
N ALA A 60 12.80 -14.48 -2.65
CA ALA A 60 14.08 -15.18 -2.69
C ALA A 60 14.06 -16.36 -3.66
N GLU A 61 12.93 -17.08 -3.74
CA GLU A 61 12.81 -18.24 -4.61
C GLU A 61 12.48 -17.88 -6.04
N ASN A 62 11.61 -16.90 -6.25
CA ASN A 62 11.06 -16.61 -7.58
C ASN A 62 11.69 -15.38 -8.26
N MET A 63 12.22 -14.46 -7.47
CA MET A 63 12.85 -13.26 -7.99
C MET A 63 14.15 -12.98 -7.22
N PRO A 64 15.15 -13.86 -7.37
CA PRO A 64 16.36 -13.76 -6.55
C PRO A 64 17.19 -12.51 -6.80
N GLU A 65 16.95 -11.81 -7.90
CA GLU A 65 17.65 -10.57 -8.20
C GLU A 65 17.10 -9.38 -7.41
N VAL A 66 15.95 -9.55 -6.74
CA VAL A 66 15.32 -8.51 -5.95
C VAL A 66 15.82 -8.61 -4.51
N ILE A 67 16.21 -7.49 -3.94
CA ILE A 67 16.60 -7.41 -2.54
C ILE A 67 15.39 -6.99 -1.74
N THR A 68 15.04 -7.75 -0.70
CA THR A 68 13.89 -7.42 0.14
C THR A 68 14.34 -7.07 1.55
N GLU A 69 13.64 -6.13 2.15
CA GLU A 69 13.89 -5.69 3.51
C GLU A 69 12.57 -5.54 4.23
N ILE A 70 12.42 -6.19 5.38
CA ILE A 70 11.20 -6.08 6.19
C ILE A 70 11.39 -4.91 7.14
N ILE A 71 10.43 -3.98 7.11
CA ILE A 71 10.42 -2.80 7.96
C ILE A 71 9.16 -2.83 8.81
N ARG A 72 9.31 -2.64 10.11
CA ARG A 72 8.20 -2.64 11.04
C ARG A 72 8.08 -1.27 11.69
N PRO A 73 6.91 -0.60 11.56
CA PRO A 73 6.65 0.64 12.29
C PRO A 73 6.45 0.34 13.79
N GLN A 74 6.43 1.39 14.58
CA GLN A 74 6.21 1.23 16.01
C GLN A 74 4.77 0.86 16.34
N GLN A 75 3.82 1.35 15.56
CA GLN A 75 2.40 1.11 15.78
C GLN A 75 1.68 0.89 14.46
N SER A 76 0.58 0.12 14.52
CA SER A 76 -0.33 -0.02 13.38
C SER A 76 -1.06 1.30 13.16
N TRP A 77 -1.52 1.52 11.94
CA TRP A 77 -2.40 2.62 11.49
C TRP A 77 -2.04 4.02 12.00
N VAL A 78 -0.86 4.21 12.54
CA VAL A 78 -0.36 5.53 12.94
C VAL A 78 0.79 5.89 12.01
N ASP A 79 0.79 7.11 11.52
CA ASP A 79 1.88 7.58 10.69
C ASP A 79 3.20 7.53 11.46
N ASP A 80 4.20 6.97 10.83
CA ASP A 80 5.53 6.84 11.43
C ASP A 80 6.54 7.48 10.49
N PRO A 81 6.88 8.76 10.74
CA PRO A 81 7.84 9.46 9.89
C PRO A 81 9.21 8.81 9.81
N ASP A 82 9.66 8.19 10.92
CA ASP A 82 10.95 7.50 10.93
C ASP A 82 10.93 6.29 10.02
N MET A 83 9.84 5.52 10.06
CA MET A 83 9.67 4.38 9.18
C MET A 83 9.63 4.83 7.72
N ARG A 84 8.88 5.89 7.42
CA ARG A 84 8.80 6.42 6.05
C ARG A 84 10.16 6.85 5.55
N SER A 85 10.95 7.48 6.41
CA SER A 85 12.31 7.89 6.04
C SER A 85 13.18 6.69 5.71
N LYS A 86 13.08 5.61 6.48
CA LYS A 86 13.83 4.39 6.20
C LYS A 86 13.44 3.79 4.86
N VAL A 87 12.14 3.76 4.55
CA VAL A 87 11.67 3.23 3.28
C VAL A 87 12.21 4.06 2.12
N VAL A 88 12.16 5.37 2.23
CA VAL A 88 12.63 6.25 1.16
C VAL A 88 14.14 6.13 0.97
N GLN A 89 14.88 6.03 2.06
CA GLN A 89 16.34 5.96 1.98
C GLN A 89 16.85 4.61 1.49
N ASN A 90 16.19 3.52 1.90
CA ASN A 90 16.70 2.17 1.67
C ASN A 90 16.04 1.48 0.49
N GLY A 91 14.82 1.85 0.13
CA GLY A 91 14.04 1.12 -0.85
C GLY A 91 13.84 1.85 -2.15
N ASP A 92 13.69 1.08 -3.21
CA ASP A 92 13.29 1.57 -4.53
C ASP A 92 11.79 1.41 -4.73
N ALA A 93 11.17 0.50 -3.99
CA ALA A 93 9.74 0.26 -4.00
C ALA A 93 9.32 -0.28 -2.63
N ALA A 94 8.03 -0.30 -2.36
CA ALA A 94 7.52 -0.79 -1.09
C ALA A 94 6.20 -1.53 -1.30
N ILE A 95 6.02 -2.58 -0.50
CA ILE A 95 4.76 -3.30 -0.40
C ILE A 95 4.32 -3.21 1.06
N LEU A 96 3.12 -2.69 1.29
CA LEU A 96 2.58 -2.54 2.63
C LEU A 96 1.47 -3.58 2.85
N GLY A 97 1.53 -4.26 3.97
CA GLY A 97 0.53 -5.26 4.33
C GLY A 97 0.75 -5.75 5.76
N VAL A 98 -0.20 -6.38 6.33
CA VAL A 98 -1.51 -6.71 5.79
C VAL A 98 -2.53 -5.94 6.61
N GLY A 99 -3.57 -5.43 5.96
CA GLY A 99 -4.62 -4.73 6.69
C GLY A 99 -5.69 -5.68 7.23
N LEU A 100 -6.63 -5.10 7.93
CA LEU A 100 -7.80 -5.83 8.40
C LEU A 100 -8.79 -6.07 7.27
#